data_824a9bcd530a4403537419e407a5112c
#
_entry.id   824a9bcd530a4403537419e407a5112c
#
_cell.length_a   1.000
_cell.length_b   1.000
_cell.length_c   1.000
_cell.angle_alpha   90.00
_cell.angle_beta   90.00
_cell.angle_gamma   90.00
#
_symmetry.space_group_name_H-M   'P 1'
#
loop_
_entity.id
_entity.type
_entity.pdbx_description
1 polymer ?
#
loop_
_entity_poly.entity_id
_entity_poly.type
_entity_poly.pdbx_seq_one_letter_code
_entity_poly.pdbx_strand_id
1 'polypeptide(L)'
;MIEREIQNNVDRMAMDENDNLNRSKAVKAYRRSAAGNYQPLSADVRSPEALISTLDYMVEVVMSTCPLEKCHAFIRDRTRSILQYFTLQNIRDVTAVKVYERIARFHILCLHEMCGLDESKFSEQQEAEQLRKVLLSLMEFYEDLRGQGIETPNEAEFRAYDIITHIRDKDVARQIYSQSAHIFKHPHVKQALKFHAMAQQNDEIEETSSRCNKEEKAFGSQNNYASFFKLVADPHTSFLMACLLETHSPEVRKGALKSMSVGYMARTAGVEAEYVRKVLCYDSLGQCLKEAKHYGIRMDISSKEPTLLFGLKHYESRARVFLGKDDYS
;
A
#
# COMPACT_ATOMS: atom_id res chain seq x y z
N MET A 1 32.79 15.02 -6.01
CA MET A 1 31.53 14.31 -5.72
C MET A 1 30.76 14.00 -7.01
N ILE A 2 30.36 15.00 -7.79
CA ILE A 2 29.60 14.83 -9.04
C ILE A 2 30.29 13.86 -10.02
N GLU A 3 31.59 13.98 -10.22
CA GLU A 3 32.36 13.11 -11.11
C GLU A 3 32.37 11.64 -10.66
N ARG A 4 32.43 11.36 -9.37
CA ARG A 4 32.38 10.01 -8.83
C ARG A 4 30.98 9.40 -8.96
N GLU A 5 29.93 10.19 -8.82
CA GLU A 5 28.54 9.75 -9.05
C GLU A 5 28.28 9.50 -10.53
N ILE A 6 28.83 10.33 -11.41
CA ILE A 6 28.73 10.17 -12.87
C ILE A 6 29.48 8.91 -13.32
N GLN A 7 30.68 8.63 -12.79
CA GLN A 7 31.47 7.44 -13.16
C GLN A 7 30.85 6.13 -12.69
N ASN A 8 30.10 6.14 -11.57
CA ASN A 8 29.52 4.94 -10.98
C ASN A 8 28.03 4.71 -11.33
N ASN A 9 27.40 5.67 -11.98
CA ASN A 9 25.97 5.65 -12.28
C ASN A 9 25.74 5.81 -13.78
N VAL A 10 25.62 4.69 -14.45
CA VAL A 10 25.09 4.63 -15.82
C VAL A 10 23.56 4.76 -15.76
N ASP A 11 23.08 5.85 -15.17
CA ASP A 11 21.66 6.10 -15.06
C ASP A 11 21.21 6.87 -16.30
N ARG A 12 20.43 6.23 -17.17
CA ARG A 12 19.89 6.84 -18.38
C ARG A 12 19.14 8.14 -18.15
N MET A 13 18.65 8.35 -16.92
CA MET A 13 17.96 9.57 -16.51
C MET A 13 18.89 10.79 -16.38
N ALA A 14 20.19 10.57 -16.23
CA ALA A 14 21.19 11.64 -16.19
C ALA A 14 21.84 11.90 -17.56
N MET A 15 21.39 11.22 -18.62
CA MET A 15 21.90 11.39 -19.97
C MET A 15 21.11 12.42 -20.77
N ASP A 16 21.76 13.09 -21.70
CA ASP A 16 21.11 13.91 -22.70
C ASP A 16 20.65 13.06 -23.91
N GLU A 17 20.07 13.70 -24.91
CA GLU A 17 19.57 13.05 -26.12
C GLU A 17 20.68 12.38 -26.96
N ASN A 18 21.93 12.71 -26.70
CA ASN A 18 23.12 12.19 -27.40
C ASN A 18 23.88 11.15 -26.55
N ASP A 19 23.25 10.57 -25.51
CA ASP A 19 23.87 9.64 -24.57
C ASP A 19 25.11 10.20 -23.82
N ASN A 20 25.25 11.53 -23.74
CA ASN A 20 26.26 12.16 -22.92
C ASN A 20 25.72 12.46 -21.52
N LEU A 21 26.59 12.31 -20.52
CA LEU A 21 26.24 12.60 -19.14
C LEU A 21 25.97 14.11 -18.92
N ASN A 22 24.73 14.45 -18.61
CA ASN A 22 24.34 15.80 -18.28
C ASN A 22 24.50 16.04 -16.77
N ARG A 23 25.51 16.83 -16.41
CA ARG A 23 25.83 17.15 -15.00
C ARG A 23 24.68 17.85 -14.28
N SER A 24 23.84 18.61 -14.98
CA SER A 24 22.69 19.30 -14.39
C SER A 24 21.54 18.37 -13.99
N LYS A 25 21.46 17.18 -14.62
CA LYS A 25 20.45 16.15 -14.32
C LYS A 25 20.96 15.11 -13.31
N ALA A 26 22.23 15.14 -12.92
CA ALA A 26 22.83 14.17 -12.03
C ALA A 26 22.33 14.38 -10.59
N VAL A 27 21.70 13.37 -10.01
CA VAL A 27 21.21 13.34 -8.63
C VAL A 27 21.96 12.27 -7.85
N LYS A 28 22.38 12.61 -6.63
CA LYS A 28 23.17 11.70 -5.78
C LYS A 28 22.38 10.44 -5.41
N ALA A 29 22.97 9.28 -5.71
CA ALA A 29 22.40 7.97 -5.39
C ALA A 29 22.43 7.66 -3.90
N TYR A 30 21.54 6.77 -3.45
CA TYR A 30 21.59 6.20 -2.12
C TYR A 30 22.84 5.33 -1.98
N ARG A 31 23.53 5.50 -0.86
CA ARG A 31 24.65 4.62 -0.49
C ARG A 31 24.37 4.00 0.86
N ARG A 32 24.32 2.67 0.88
CA ARG A 32 24.26 1.92 2.13
C ARG A 32 25.56 2.20 2.90
N SER A 33 25.46 2.68 4.14
CA SER A 33 26.62 2.77 5.03
C SER A 33 27.15 1.35 5.23
N ALA A 34 28.37 1.10 4.74
CA ALA A 34 29.07 -0.13 5.08
C ALA A 34 29.31 -0.13 6.59
N ALA A 35 29.07 -1.26 7.23
CA ALA A 35 29.26 -1.42 8.67
C ALA A 35 30.69 -0.93 9.05
N GLY A 36 30.74 0.18 9.75
CA GLY A 36 31.93 0.67 10.44
C GLY A 36 32.76 1.78 9.83
N ASN A 37 32.53 2.26 8.56
CA ASN A 37 33.63 2.99 7.92
C ASN A 37 33.38 4.29 7.16
N TYR A 38 32.18 4.90 7.17
CA TYR A 38 32.09 6.19 6.49
C TYR A 38 31.14 7.16 7.17
N GLN A 39 31.69 7.97 8.05
CA GLN A 39 31.04 9.25 8.34
C GLN A 39 31.27 10.16 7.12
N PRO A 40 30.20 10.63 6.46
CA PRO A 40 30.34 11.56 5.35
C PRO A 40 31.05 12.83 5.84
N LEU A 41 32.00 13.31 5.06
CA LEU A 41 32.61 14.59 5.34
C LEU A 41 31.53 15.68 5.29
N SER A 42 31.65 16.69 6.12
CA SER A 42 30.70 17.83 6.15
C SER A 42 30.53 18.48 4.77
N ALA A 43 31.55 18.49 3.94
CA ALA A 43 31.50 18.95 2.55
C ALA A 43 30.67 18.03 1.62
N ASP A 44 30.40 16.79 2.03
CA ASP A 44 29.60 15.82 1.26
C ASP A 44 28.12 15.82 1.68
N VAL A 45 27.78 16.50 2.77
CA VAL A 45 26.41 16.60 3.28
C VAL A 45 25.69 17.73 2.56
N ARG A 46 24.56 17.42 1.94
CA ARG A 46 23.71 18.39 1.24
C ARG A 46 22.85 19.16 2.25
N SER A 47 22.72 20.47 2.03
CA SER A 47 21.81 21.29 2.85
C SER A 47 20.35 20.89 2.66
N PRO A 48 19.46 21.17 3.62
CA PRO A 48 18.03 20.89 3.51
C PRO A 48 17.40 21.50 2.26
N GLU A 49 17.79 22.72 1.89
CA GLU A 49 17.29 23.42 0.71
C GLU A 49 17.68 22.69 -0.59
N ALA A 50 18.91 22.17 -0.67
CA ALA A 50 19.36 21.40 -1.81
C ALA A 50 18.63 20.05 -1.90
N LEU A 51 18.27 19.44 -0.77
CA LEU A 51 17.48 18.21 -0.72
C LEU A 51 16.03 18.44 -1.18
N ILE A 52 15.42 19.55 -0.77
CA ILE A 52 14.08 19.96 -1.21
C ILE A 52 14.09 20.22 -2.72
N SER A 53 15.01 21.03 -3.22
CA SER A 53 15.13 21.31 -4.65
C SER A 53 15.37 20.05 -5.48
N THR A 54 16.09 19.06 -4.90
CA THR A 54 16.26 17.75 -5.52
C THR A 54 14.94 16.99 -5.59
N LEU A 55 14.13 17.02 -4.53
CA LEU A 55 12.81 16.38 -4.51
C LEU A 55 11.85 17.06 -5.48
N ASP A 56 11.85 18.40 -5.54
CA ASP A 56 11.06 19.18 -6.49
C ASP A 56 11.41 18.79 -7.93
N TYR A 57 12.70 18.73 -8.26
CA TYR A 57 13.15 18.27 -9.57
C TYR A 57 12.63 16.86 -9.91
N MET A 58 12.68 15.93 -8.98
CA MET A 58 12.20 14.55 -9.23
C MET A 58 10.69 14.50 -9.45
N VAL A 59 9.92 15.27 -8.66
CA VAL A 59 8.45 15.24 -8.75
C VAL A 59 7.95 16.08 -9.93
N GLU A 60 8.47 17.30 -10.11
CA GLU A 60 7.94 18.24 -11.10
C GLU A 60 8.50 18.03 -12.49
N VAL A 61 9.74 17.55 -12.62
CA VAL A 61 10.39 17.37 -13.91
C VAL A 61 10.45 15.91 -14.31
N VAL A 62 11.03 15.05 -13.48
CA VAL A 62 11.25 13.65 -13.87
C VAL A 62 9.94 12.89 -14.01
N MET A 63 9.04 12.98 -13.02
CA MET A 63 7.74 12.29 -13.08
C MET A 63 6.80 12.85 -14.15
N SER A 64 6.92 14.13 -14.51
CA SER A 64 6.08 14.73 -15.55
C SER A 64 6.56 14.40 -16.98
N THR A 65 7.86 14.09 -17.15
CA THR A 65 8.46 13.85 -18.47
C THR A 65 8.65 12.38 -18.78
N CYS A 66 8.62 11.51 -17.77
CA CYS A 66 8.91 10.09 -17.92
C CYS A 66 7.80 9.24 -17.28
N PRO A 67 7.33 8.18 -17.97
CA PRO A 67 6.38 7.22 -17.37
C PRO A 67 6.91 6.65 -16.06
N LEU A 68 6.03 6.49 -15.08
CA LEU A 68 6.40 6.04 -13.73
C LEU A 68 7.17 4.70 -13.75
N GLU A 69 6.77 3.76 -14.59
CA GLU A 69 7.45 2.47 -14.77
C GLU A 69 8.96 2.61 -15.08
N LYS A 70 9.33 3.66 -15.81
CA LYS A 70 10.74 3.90 -16.21
C LYS A 70 11.52 4.70 -15.17
N CYS A 71 10.88 5.64 -14.47
CA CYS A 71 11.57 6.54 -13.53
C CYS A 71 11.47 6.08 -12.06
N HIS A 72 10.59 5.13 -11.72
CA HIS A 72 10.36 4.67 -10.36
C HIS A 72 11.65 4.27 -9.63
N ALA A 73 12.45 3.36 -10.21
CA ALA A 73 13.67 2.86 -9.57
C ALA A 73 14.66 4.00 -9.27
N PHE A 74 14.78 4.97 -10.19
CA PHE A 74 15.59 6.15 -10.01
C PHE A 74 15.07 7.01 -8.85
N ILE A 75 13.79 7.38 -8.87
CA ILE A 75 13.21 8.26 -7.84
C ILE A 75 13.25 7.58 -6.47
N ARG A 76 12.90 6.29 -6.40
CA ARG A 76 12.95 5.49 -5.17
C ARG A 76 14.36 5.47 -4.55
N ASP A 77 15.40 5.30 -5.36
CA ASP A 77 16.78 5.32 -4.86
C ASP A 77 17.17 6.72 -4.36
N ARG A 78 16.81 7.77 -5.11
CA ARG A 78 17.18 9.16 -4.76
C ARG A 78 16.39 9.69 -3.57
N THR A 79 15.12 9.33 -3.42
CA THR A 79 14.33 9.67 -2.22
C THR A 79 14.93 9.02 -0.98
N ARG A 80 15.39 7.75 -1.05
CA ARG A 80 16.13 7.13 0.06
C ARG A 80 17.41 7.89 0.42
N SER A 81 18.14 8.41 -0.58
CA SER A 81 19.29 9.29 -0.33
C SER A 81 18.90 10.56 0.37
N ILE A 82 17.79 11.20 0.00
CA ILE A 82 17.27 12.39 0.68
C ILE A 82 16.97 12.09 2.15
N LEU A 83 16.18 11.05 2.43
CA LEU A 83 15.84 10.65 3.80
C LEU A 83 17.08 10.33 4.65
N GLN A 84 18.09 9.69 4.06
CA GLN A 84 19.37 9.43 4.72
C GLN A 84 20.06 10.73 5.17
N TYR A 85 20.04 11.77 4.34
CA TYR A 85 20.65 13.07 4.71
C TYR A 85 19.85 13.82 5.77
N PHE A 86 18.52 13.73 5.78
CA PHE A 86 17.71 14.27 6.88
C PHE A 86 18.03 13.56 8.20
N THR A 87 18.15 12.24 8.16
CA THR A 87 18.52 11.44 9.34
C THR A 87 19.94 11.76 9.83
N LEU A 88 20.93 11.86 8.93
CA LEU A 88 22.31 12.19 9.28
C LEU A 88 22.46 13.57 9.94
N GLN A 89 21.65 14.52 9.52
CA GLN A 89 21.65 15.89 10.07
C GLN A 89 20.70 16.03 11.26
N ASN A 90 19.99 14.96 11.64
CA ASN A 90 18.98 14.97 12.70
C ASN A 90 17.93 16.07 12.52
N ILE A 91 17.48 16.32 11.29
CA ILE A 91 16.48 17.34 10.98
C ILE A 91 15.09 16.71 11.20
N ARG A 92 14.35 17.26 12.17
CA ARG A 92 13.01 16.80 12.59
C ARG A 92 12.00 17.94 12.65
N ASP A 93 12.18 18.95 11.85
CA ASP A 93 11.35 20.15 11.80
C ASP A 93 10.19 20.00 10.78
N VAL A 94 9.42 21.07 10.61
CA VAL A 94 8.32 21.14 9.61
C VAL A 94 8.84 20.87 8.19
N THR A 95 10.09 21.16 7.91
CA THR A 95 10.72 20.92 6.61
C THR A 95 10.86 19.41 6.35
N ALA A 96 11.34 18.67 7.37
CA ALA A 96 11.43 17.23 7.33
C ALA A 96 10.03 16.60 7.10
N VAL A 97 9.03 17.06 7.86
CA VAL A 97 7.65 16.60 7.70
C VAL A 97 7.16 16.74 6.26
N LYS A 98 7.31 17.92 5.65
CA LYS A 98 6.88 18.16 4.26
C LYS A 98 7.57 17.22 3.25
N VAL A 99 8.86 16.96 3.43
CA VAL A 99 9.62 16.06 2.56
C VAL A 99 9.16 14.62 2.72
N TYR A 100 9.01 14.14 3.94
CA TYR A 100 8.55 12.78 4.22
C TYR A 100 7.09 12.57 3.77
N GLU A 101 6.20 13.54 3.94
CA GLU A 101 4.83 13.50 3.43
C GLU A 101 4.79 13.32 1.90
N ARG A 102 5.59 14.07 1.16
CA ARG A 102 5.66 13.95 -0.32
C ARG A 102 6.19 12.59 -0.75
N ILE A 103 7.21 12.08 -0.04
CA ILE A 103 7.78 10.76 -0.33
C ILE A 103 6.78 9.65 0.01
N ALA A 104 6.02 9.77 1.09
CA ALA A 104 4.97 8.81 1.43
C ALA A 104 3.87 8.76 0.35
N ARG A 105 3.39 9.93 -0.13
CA ARG A 105 2.42 10.00 -1.24
C ARG A 105 2.98 9.38 -2.52
N PHE A 106 4.26 9.58 -2.82
CA PHE A 106 4.93 8.91 -3.95
C PHE A 106 4.89 7.39 -3.82
N HIS A 107 5.23 6.82 -2.65
CA HIS A 107 5.18 5.38 -2.45
C HIS A 107 3.75 4.81 -2.57
N ILE A 108 2.74 5.52 -2.05
CA ILE A 108 1.33 5.11 -2.19
C ILE A 108 0.92 5.10 -3.67
N LEU A 109 1.29 6.13 -4.42
CA LEU A 109 1.00 6.20 -5.86
C LEU A 109 1.68 5.07 -6.63
N CYS A 110 2.94 4.74 -6.31
CA CYS A 110 3.66 3.65 -6.93
C CYS A 110 3.00 2.29 -6.66
N LEU A 111 2.53 2.04 -5.45
CA LEU A 111 1.80 0.82 -5.11
C LEU A 111 0.54 0.65 -5.95
N HIS A 112 -0.15 1.74 -6.29
CA HIS A 112 -1.33 1.73 -7.14
C HIS A 112 -0.99 1.58 -8.63
N GLU A 113 -0.18 2.49 -9.17
CA GLU A 113 0.08 2.59 -10.61
C GLU A 113 0.92 1.42 -11.15
N MET A 114 1.69 0.76 -10.30
CA MET A 114 2.60 -0.31 -10.69
C MET A 114 2.13 -1.69 -10.22
N CYS A 115 0.95 -1.79 -9.59
CA CYS A 115 0.38 -3.06 -9.21
C CYS A 115 0.17 -3.96 -10.45
N GLY A 116 0.46 -5.24 -10.30
CA GLY A 116 0.32 -6.21 -11.40
C GLY A 116 1.43 -6.20 -12.45
N LEU A 117 2.49 -5.38 -12.30
CA LEU A 117 3.71 -5.53 -13.07
C LEU A 117 4.49 -6.77 -12.60
N ASP A 118 5.32 -7.29 -13.50
CA ASP A 118 6.22 -8.40 -13.18
C ASP A 118 7.12 -8.06 -11.98
N GLU A 119 7.31 -9.03 -11.06
CA GLU A 119 8.09 -8.85 -9.83
C GLU A 119 9.54 -8.43 -10.10
N SER A 120 10.09 -8.78 -11.26
CA SER A 120 11.40 -8.33 -11.70
C SER A 120 11.48 -6.82 -11.96
N LYS A 121 10.35 -6.18 -12.24
CA LYS A 121 10.24 -4.73 -12.49
C LYS A 121 9.80 -3.95 -11.27
N PHE A 122 8.87 -4.50 -10.48
CA PHE A 122 8.31 -3.84 -9.31
C PHE A 122 7.99 -4.85 -8.20
N SER A 123 8.53 -4.63 -7.02
CA SER A 123 8.23 -5.43 -5.83
C SER A 123 7.34 -4.63 -4.88
N GLU A 124 6.07 -4.99 -4.83
CA GLU A 124 5.08 -4.36 -3.94
C GLU A 124 5.50 -4.46 -2.47
N GLN A 125 6.06 -5.61 -2.07
CA GLN A 125 6.54 -5.81 -0.70
C GLN A 125 7.63 -4.81 -0.32
N GLN A 126 8.63 -4.63 -1.20
CA GLN A 126 9.71 -3.69 -0.94
C GLN A 126 9.22 -2.24 -0.93
N GLU A 127 8.25 -1.89 -1.76
CA GLU A 127 7.65 -0.56 -1.79
C GLU A 127 6.85 -0.29 -0.52
N ALA A 128 6.03 -1.23 -0.09
CA ALA A 128 5.28 -1.17 1.17
C ALA A 128 6.21 -1.05 2.39
N GLU A 129 7.36 -1.74 2.39
CA GLU A 129 8.35 -1.59 3.45
C GLU A 129 8.98 -0.18 3.51
N GLN A 130 9.24 0.44 2.35
CA GLN A 130 9.73 1.82 2.31
C GLN A 130 8.64 2.78 2.83
N LEU A 131 7.40 2.61 2.41
CA LEU A 131 6.27 3.40 2.92
C LEU A 131 6.15 3.31 4.44
N ARG A 132 6.20 2.09 5.01
CA ARG A 132 6.13 1.89 6.47
C ARG A 132 7.25 2.62 7.21
N LYS A 133 8.48 2.59 6.70
CA LYS A 133 9.61 3.32 7.30
C LYS A 133 9.40 4.83 7.26
N VAL A 134 8.88 5.35 6.17
CA VAL A 134 8.58 6.79 6.04
C VAL A 134 7.46 7.20 6.99
N LEU A 135 6.37 6.42 7.06
CA LEU A 135 5.25 6.66 7.97
C LEU A 135 5.68 6.61 9.43
N LEU A 136 6.50 5.62 9.82
CA LEU A 136 7.02 5.52 11.18
C LEU A 136 7.79 6.79 11.59
N SER A 137 8.69 7.26 10.72
CA SER A 137 9.41 8.52 10.99
C SER A 137 8.48 9.72 11.07
N LEU A 138 7.44 9.80 10.22
CA LEU A 138 6.44 10.86 10.28
C LEU A 138 5.67 10.84 11.61
N MET A 139 5.29 9.66 12.12
CA MET A 139 4.61 9.54 13.41
C MET A 139 5.46 10.12 14.55
N GLU A 140 6.77 9.83 14.55
CA GLU A 140 7.71 10.40 15.52
C GLU A 140 7.84 11.93 15.37
N PHE A 141 7.98 12.44 14.14
CA PHE A 141 8.11 13.88 13.90
C PHE A 141 6.86 14.66 14.32
N TYR A 142 5.67 14.12 14.06
CA TYR A 142 4.42 14.73 14.52
C TYR A 142 4.34 14.82 16.04
N GLU A 143 4.82 13.81 16.77
CA GLU A 143 4.85 13.80 18.22
C GLU A 143 5.85 14.82 18.77
N ASP A 144 7.06 14.86 18.19
CA ASP A 144 8.10 15.82 18.56
C ASP A 144 7.63 17.27 18.36
N LEU A 145 7.05 17.58 17.20
CA LEU A 145 6.56 18.94 16.88
C LEU A 145 5.37 19.33 17.72
N ARG A 146 4.46 18.42 18.01
CA ARG A 146 3.34 18.66 18.91
C ARG A 146 3.82 18.95 20.33
N GLY A 147 4.85 18.23 20.81
CA GLY A 147 5.50 18.52 22.08
C GLY A 147 6.11 19.93 22.16
N GLN A 148 6.47 20.51 21.01
CA GLN A 148 6.97 21.88 20.87
C GLN A 148 5.84 22.91 20.65
N GLY A 149 4.58 22.50 20.57
CA GLY A 149 3.44 23.37 20.29
C GLY A 149 3.28 23.77 18.81
N ILE A 150 3.96 23.05 17.90
CA ILE A 150 3.90 23.30 16.46
C ILE A 150 2.83 22.39 15.85
N GLU A 151 1.85 22.99 15.16
CA GLU A 151 0.78 22.26 14.47
C GLU A 151 1.24 21.80 13.08
N THR A 152 0.86 20.58 12.75
CA THR A 152 1.10 19.93 11.45
C THR A 152 -0.22 19.63 10.78
N PRO A 153 -0.64 20.40 9.75
CA PRO A 153 -2.02 20.35 9.22
C PRO A 153 -2.38 19.01 8.58
N ASN A 154 -1.39 18.27 8.06
CA ASN A 154 -1.62 17.01 7.35
C ASN A 154 -1.52 15.76 8.26
N GLU A 155 -1.24 15.91 9.54
CA GLU A 155 -1.01 14.78 10.45
C GLU A 155 -2.16 13.76 10.39
N ALA A 156 -3.40 14.21 10.39
CA ALA A 156 -4.57 13.32 10.37
C ALA A 156 -4.65 12.46 9.08
N GLU A 157 -4.21 13.00 7.94
CA GLU A 157 -4.11 12.26 6.68
C GLU A 157 -3.11 11.11 6.81
N PHE A 158 -1.90 11.38 7.29
CA PHE A 158 -0.86 10.37 7.39
C PHE A 158 -1.08 9.38 8.53
N ARG A 159 -1.73 9.78 9.60
CA ARG A 159 -2.23 8.85 10.63
C ARG A 159 -3.26 7.88 10.04
N ALA A 160 -4.13 8.35 9.14
CA ALA A 160 -5.06 7.47 8.44
C ALA A 160 -4.33 6.48 7.51
N TYR A 161 -3.29 6.91 6.80
CA TYR A 161 -2.47 6.02 5.98
C TYR A 161 -1.71 4.99 6.82
N ASP A 162 -1.20 5.36 7.98
CA ASP A 162 -0.55 4.45 8.91
C ASP A 162 -1.51 3.36 9.41
N ILE A 163 -2.74 3.72 9.80
CA ILE A 163 -3.79 2.76 10.18
C ILE A 163 -4.06 1.76 9.05
N ILE A 164 -4.18 2.23 7.80
CA ILE A 164 -4.48 1.37 6.65
C ILE A 164 -3.29 0.48 6.33
N THR A 165 -2.07 1.01 6.35
CA THR A 165 -0.85 0.22 6.10
C THR A 165 -0.69 -0.93 7.10
N HIS A 166 -1.15 -0.73 8.33
CA HIS A 166 -1.16 -1.72 9.42
C HIS A 166 -2.57 -2.25 9.72
N ILE A 167 -3.42 -2.39 8.70
CA ILE A 167 -4.85 -2.67 8.84
C ILE A 167 -5.15 -3.97 9.62
N ARG A 168 -4.21 -4.91 9.67
CA ARG A 168 -4.33 -6.18 10.40
C ARG A 168 -3.74 -6.15 11.79
N ASP A 169 -3.01 -5.10 12.15
CA ASP A 169 -2.42 -4.95 13.47
C ASP A 169 -3.47 -4.42 14.46
N LYS A 170 -3.77 -5.23 15.48
CA LYS A 170 -4.75 -4.90 16.52
C LYS A 170 -4.33 -3.74 17.41
N ASP A 171 -3.02 -3.50 17.53
CA ASP A 171 -2.50 -2.46 18.41
C ASP A 171 -2.57 -1.05 17.81
N VAL A 172 -2.64 -0.92 16.50
CA VAL A 172 -2.75 0.38 15.81
C VAL A 172 -3.99 1.18 16.27
N ALA A 173 -5.14 0.52 16.40
CA ALA A 173 -6.34 1.18 16.91
C ALA A 173 -6.13 1.73 18.33
N ARG A 174 -5.44 0.99 19.21
CA ARG A 174 -5.13 1.45 20.57
C ARG A 174 -4.23 2.68 20.58
N GLN A 175 -3.21 2.71 19.71
CA GLN A 175 -2.32 3.85 19.56
C GLN A 175 -3.09 5.11 19.13
N ILE A 176 -4.03 4.98 18.21
CA ILE A 176 -4.87 6.09 17.75
C ILE A 176 -5.84 6.59 18.84
N TYR A 177 -6.39 5.70 19.66
CA TYR A 177 -7.27 6.12 20.79
C TYR A 177 -6.51 6.94 21.84
N SER A 178 -5.19 6.81 21.93
CA SER A 178 -4.35 7.62 22.83
C SER A 178 -4.02 9.00 22.27
N GLN A 179 -4.29 9.27 20.99
CA GLN A 179 -4.00 10.56 20.35
C GLN A 179 -4.95 11.66 20.80
N SER A 180 -4.59 12.91 20.49
CA SER A 180 -5.43 14.08 20.80
C SER A 180 -6.83 13.96 20.16
N ALA A 181 -7.83 14.56 20.82
CA ALA A 181 -9.21 14.52 20.32
C ALA A 181 -9.37 15.13 18.91
N HIS A 182 -8.51 16.08 18.54
CA HIS A 182 -8.49 16.69 17.21
C HIS A 182 -8.14 15.64 16.14
N ILE A 183 -7.10 14.84 16.34
CA ILE A 183 -6.67 13.78 15.42
C ILE A 183 -7.71 12.65 15.39
N PHE A 184 -8.09 12.14 16.56
CA PHE A 184 -9.04 11.03 16.65
C PHE A 184 -10.41 11.35 16.01
N LYS A 185 -10.91 12.59 16.14
CA LYS A 185 -12.19 13.01 15.57
C LYS A 185 -12.11 13.37 14.08
N HIS A 186 -10.93 13.44 13.50
CA HIS A 186 -10.77 13.83 12.10
C HIS A 186 -11.44 12.82 11.15
N PRO A 187 -12.14 13.28 10.08
CA PRO A 187 -12.87 12.39 9.17
C PRO A 187 -12.00 11.29 8.56
N HIS A 188 -10.79 11.60 8.11
CA HIS A 188 -9.86 10.61 7.54
C HIS A 188 -9.50 9.50 8.53
N VAL A 189 -9.18 9.86 9.78
CA VAL A 189 -8.85 8.90 10.83
C VAL A 189 -10.04 8.02 11.17
N LYS A 190 -11.23 8.61 11.31
CA LYS A 190 -12.47 7.84 11.54
C LYS A 190 -12.79 6.88 10.43
N GLN A 191 -12.55 7.29 9.19
CA GLN A 191 -12.77 6.43 8.02
C GLN A 191 -11.76 5.27 7.99
N ALA A 192 -10.47 5.54 8.23
CA ALA A 192 -9.44 4.52 8.34
C ALA A 192 -9.73 3.51 9.46
N LEU A 193 -10.21 3.97 10.62
CA LEU A 193 -10.63 3.08 11.72
C LEU A 193 -11.84 2.20 11.35
N LYS A 194 -12.77 2.69 10.51
CA LYS A 194 -13.87 1.85 9.99
C LYS A 194 -13.32 0.73 9.09
N PHE A 195 -12.39 1.05 8.18
CA PHE A 195 -11.73 0.04 7.34
C PHE A 195 -10.97 -0.98 8.19
N HIS A 196 -10.22 -0.51 9.16
CA HIS A 196 -9.50 -1.38 10.11
C HIS A 196 -10.47 -2.33 10.84
N ALA A 197 -11.57 -1.81 11.38
CA ALA A 197 -12.56 -2.64 12.07
C ALA A 197 -13.20 -3.69 11.14
N MET A 198 -13.49 -3.34 9.87
CA MET A 198 -14.02 -4.28 8.89
C MET A 198 -13.00 -5.35 8.51
N ALA A 199 -11.71 -4.99 8.36
CA ALA A 199 -10.65 -5.93 8.05
C ALA A 199 -10.37 -6.90 9.20
N GLN A 200 -10.43 -6.43 10.45
CA GLN A 200 -10.25 -7.28 11.64
C GLN A 200 -11.35 -8.34 11.77
N GLN A 201 -12.58 -8.04 11.31
CA GLN A 201 -13.67 -9.02 11.29
C GLN A 201 -13.44 -10.14 10.26
N ASN A 202 -12.56 -9.93 9.31
CA ASN A 202 -12.21 -10.90 8.29
C ASN A 202 -11.01 -11.78 8.69
N ASP A 203 -10.35 -11.49 9.80
CA ASP A 203 -9.24 -12.31 10.28
C ASP A 203 -9.74 -13.71 10.66
N GLU A 204 -8.94 -14.71 10.36
CA GLU A 204 -9.19 -16.08 10.79
C GLU A 204 -9.23 -16.09 12.32
N ILE A 205 -10.34 -16.61 12.85
CA ILE A 205 -10.44 -16.84 14.28
C ILE A 205 -9.47 -17.98 14.58
N GLU A 206 -8.36 -17.69 15.26
CA GLU A 206 -7.52 -18.73 15.80
C GLU A 206 -8.36 -19.64 16.71
N GLU A 207 -8.43 -20.92 16.39
CA GLU A 207 -9.14 -21.90 17.18
C GLU A 207 -8.55 -21.96 18.59
N THR A 208 -9.16 -21.28 19.53
CA THR A 208 -8.82 -21.37 20.94
C THR A 208 -9.50 -22.56 21.64
N SER A 209 -10.50 -23.20 21.01
CA SER A 209 -11.07 -24.45 21.50
C SER A 209 -11.77 -25.24 20.41
N SER A 210 -11.47 -26.56 20.35
CA SER A 210 -12.04 -27.54 19.42
C SER A 210 -13.55 -27.79 19.55
N ARG A 211 -14.25 -27.10 20.45
CA ARG A 211 -15.65 -27.37 20.76
C ARG A 211 -16.64 -26.32 20.26
N CYS A 212 -16.24 -25.10 19.99
CA CYS A 212 -17.23 -24.02 19.94
C CYS A 212 -17.63 -23.56 18.54
N ASN A 213 -16.75 -23.55 17.56
CA ASN A 213 -17.14 -23.06 16.24
C ASN A 213 -16.36 -23.78 15.16
N LYS A 214 -17.06 -24.43 14.27
CA LYS A 214 -16.44 -24.79 12.99
C LYS A 214 -16.08 -23.46 12.34
N GLU A 215 -14.80 -23.25 12.07
CA GLU A 215 -14.20 -22.09 11.41
C GLU A 215 -15.05 -21.56 10.25
N GLU A 216 -15.61 -22.45 9.44
CA GLU A 216 -16.49 -22.15 8.33
C GLU A 216 -17.77 -21.39 8.70
N LYS A 217 -18.36 -21.64 9.87
CA LYS A 217 -19.60 -20.97 10.29
C LYS A 217 -19.33 -19.58 10.87
N ALA A 218 -18.25 -19.43 11.63
CA ALA A 218 -17.86 -18.14 12.19
C ALA A 218 -17.39 -17.18 11.09
N PHE A 219 -16.69 -17.69 10.09
CA PHE A 219 -16.16 -16.92 8.97
C PHE A 219 -17.28 -16.31 8.11
N GLY A 220 -18.32 -17.07 7.78
CA GLY A 220 -19.45 -16.57 6.99
C GLY A 220 -20.24 -15.46 7.68
N SER A 221 -20.34 -15.49 9.01
CA SER A 221 -21.13 -14.53 9.79
C SER A 221 -20.41 -13.19 10.07
N GLN A 222 -19.09 -13.16 10.01
CA GLN A 222 -18.30 -12.01 10.43
C GLN A 222 -17.69 -11.20 9.26
N ASN A 223 -17.71 -11.76 8.04
CA ASN A 223 -17.10 -11.12 6.88
C ASN A 223 -17.95 -9.96 6.34
N ASN A 224 -17.45 -8.74 6.47
CA ASN A 224 -18.14 -7.52 6.10
C ASN A 224 -17.65 -6.91 4.76
N TYR A 225 -17.29 -7.76 3.81
CA TYR A 225 -16.72 -7.40 2.50
C TYR A 225 -17.57 -6.40 1.72
N ALA A 226 -18.90 -6.57 1.72
CA ALA A 226 -19.77 -5.67 0.97
C ALA A 226 -19.75 -4.24 1.50
N SER A 227 -19.70 -4.05 2.82
CA SER A 227 -19.56 -2.74 3.42
C SER A 227 -18.16 -2.16 3.22
N PHE A 228 -17.12 -3.01 3.21
CA PHE A 228 -15.75 -2.59 2.92
C PHE A 228 -15.66 -1.99 1.52
N PHE A 229 -16.04 -2.71 0.48
CA PHE A 229 -15.97 -2.22 -0.89
C PHE A 229 -16.94 -1.06 -1.18
N LYS A 230 -18.12 -1.03 -0.53
CA LYS A 230 -19.01 0.12 -0.60
C LYS A 230 -18.36 1.38 -0.01
N LEU A 231 -17.60 1.26 1.06
CA LEU A 231 -16.89 2.38 1.67
C LEU A 231 -15.66 2.80 0.84
N VAL A 232 -14.97 1.86 0.17
CA VAL A 232 -13.90 2.18 -0.81
C VAL A 232 -14.46 3.03 -1.95
N ALA A 233 -15.64 2.68 -2.47
CA ALA A 233 -16.31 3.40 -3.55
C ALA A 233 -17.02 4.70 -3.11
N ASP A 234 -16.97 5.05 -1.83
CA ASP A 234 -17.60 6.26 -1.31
C ASP A 234 -16.85 7.50 -1.82
N PRO A 235 -17.54 8.53 -2.37
CA PRO A 235 -16.90 9.77 -2.85
C PRO A 235 -16.09 10.52 -1.78
N HIS A 236 -16.32 10.27 -0.51
CA HIS A 236 -15.54 10.85 0.58
C HIS A 236 -14.23 10.11 0.87
N THR A 237 -14.01 8.95 0.25
CA THR A 237 -12.71 8.26 0.34
C THR A 237 -11.72 8.97 -0.55
N SER A 238 -10.64 9.50 0.04
CA SER A 238 -9.62 10.19 -0.74
C SER A 238 -8.92 9.22 -1.71
N PHE A 239 -8.48 9.74 -2.85
CA PHE A 239 -7.82 8.93 -3.89
C PHE A 239 -6.64 8.11 -3.34
N LEU A 240 -5.71 8.75 -2.63
CA LEU A 240 -4.55 8.04 -2.06
C LEU A 240 -4.94 7.01 -0.99
N MET A 241 -6.03 7.26 -0.24
CA MET A 241 -6.57 6.26 0.69
C MET A 241 -7.11 5.05 -0.06
N ALA A 242 -7.82 5.25 -1.17
CA ALA A 242 -8.33 4.17 -2.02
C ALA A 242 -7.18 3.37 -2.65
N CYS A 243 -6.14 4.05 -3.16
CA CYS A 243 -4.93 3.41 -3.68
C CYS A 243 -4.25 2.50 -2.64
N LEU A 244 -4.16 2.97 -1.40
CA LEU A 244 -3.55 2.18 -0.34
C LEU A 244 -4.44 1.00 0.08
N LEU A 245 -5.77 1.16 0.11
CA LEU A 245 -6.73 0.09 0.39
C LEU A 245 -6.72 -1.00 -0.70
N GLU A 246 -6.34 -0.66 -1.92
CA GLU A 246 -6.24 -1.62 -3.02
C GLU A 246 -5.24 -2.73 -2.71
N THR A 247 -4.14 -2.43 -2.03
CA THR A 247 -3.13 -3.43 -1.61
C THR A 247 -3.71 -4.53 -0.70
N HIS A 248 -4.83 -4.25 -0.03
CA HIS A 248 -5.55 -5.20 0.83
C HIS A 248 -6.73 -5.88 0.14
N SER A 249 -7.12 -5.40 -1.05
CA SER A 249 -8.30 -5.92 -1.79
C SER A 249 -8.21 -7.41 -2.12
N PRO A 250 -7.05 -7.99 -2.51
CA PRO A 250 -6.95 -9.42 -2.79
C PRO A 250 -7.35 -10.28 -1.60
N GLU A 251 -6.89 -9.96 -0.40
CA GLU A 251 -7.21 -10.70 0.81
C GLU A 251 -8.69 -10.56 1.21
N VAL A 252 -9.25 -9.35 1.08
CA VAL A 252 -10.68 -9.13 1.35
C VAL A 252 -11.54 -9.87 0.35
N ARG A 253 -11.16 -9.89 -0.95
CA ARG A 253 -11.84 -10.66 -2.01
C ARG A 253 -11.76 -12.15 -1.76
N LYS A 254 -10.60 -12.68 -1.40
CA LYS A 254 -10.41 -14.08 -0.99
C LYS A 254 -11.37 -14.47 0.13
N GLY A 255 -11.40 -13.65 1.20
CA GLY A 255 -12.32 -13.83 2.32
C GLY A 255 -13.78 -13.77 1.90
N ALA A 256 -14.14 -12.82 1.02
CA ALA A 256 -15.49 -12.70 0.49
C ALA A 256 -15.94 -13.92 -0.31
N LEU A 257 -15.10 -14.40 -1.24
CA LEU A 257 -15.39 -15.58 -2.04
C LEU A 257 -15.51 -16.85 -1.17
N LYS A 258 -14.67 -16.98 -0.13
CA LYS A 258 -14.78 -18.05 0.87
C LYS A 258 -16.13 -17.96 1.60
N SER A 259 -16.52 -16.79 2.06
CA SER A 259 -17.81 -16.57 2.73
C SER A 259 -19.00 -16.84 1.82
N MET A 260 -18.94 -16.36 0.57
CA MET A 260 -19.97 -16.64 -0.44
C MET A 260 -20.10 -18.14 -0.72
N SER A 261 -18.98 -18.88 -0.76
CA SER A 261 -18.99 -20.32 -1.02
C SER A 261 -19.68 -21.14 0.09
N VAL A 262 -19.73 -20.58 1.31
CA VAL A 262 -20.44 -21.20 2.46
C VAL A 262 -21.87 -20.67 2.56
N GLY A 263 -22.07 -19.36 2.36
CA GLY A 263 -23.35 -18.68 2.55
C GLY A 263 -24.36 -18.87 1.42
N TYR A 264 -23.89 -18.89 0.18
CA TYR A 264 -24.76 -19.08 -0.98
C TYR A 264 -24.93 -20.56 -1.32
N MET A 265 -26.09 -21.08 -1.04
CA MET A 265 -26.45 -22.46 -1.41
C MET A 265 -27.19 -22.47 -2.77
N ALA A 266 -26.49 -22.18 -3.85
CA ALA A 266 -27.07 -22.29 -5.19
C ALA A 266 -27.16 -23.76 -5.62
N ARG A 267 -28.28 -24.41 -5.33
CA ARG A 267 -28.52 -25.79 -5.82
C ARG A 267 -28.94 -25.81 -7.30
N THR A 268 -29.56 -24.76 -7.81
CA THR A 268 -30.17 -24.72 -9.14
C THR A 268 -29.89 -23.42 -9.92
N ALA A 269 -29.63 -22.31 -9.26
CA ALA A 269 -29.33 -21.05 -9.92
C ALA A 269 -28.00 -20.51 -9.37
N GLY A 270 -27.05 -20.17 -10.26
CA GLY A 270 -25.80 -19.51 -9.90
C GLY A 270 -26.04 -18.05 -9.49
N VAL A 271 -25.04 -17.45 -8.91
CA VAL A 271 -25.00 -16.00 -8.69
C VAL A 271 -24.40 -15.34 -9.92
N GLU A 272 -25.03 -14.31 -10.45
CA GLU A 272 -24.51 -13.58 -11.60
C GLU A 272 -23.09 -13.08 -11.31
N ALA A 273 -22.15 -13.39 -12.20
CA ALA A 273 -20.76 -12.96 -12.03
C ALA A 273 -20.62 -11.43 -12.05
N GLU A 274 -21.51 -10.74 -12.78
CA GLU A 274 -21.55 -9.27 -12.81
C GLU A 274 -21.98 -8.68 -11.45
N TYR A 275 -22.87 -9.35 -10.72
CA TYR A 275 -23.20 -8.95 -9.35
C TYR A 275 -21.97 -9.07 -8.43
N VAL A 276 -21.25 -10.21 -8.51
CA VAL A 276 -20.03 -10.44 -7.71
C VAL A 276 -18.95 -9.42 -8.09
N ARG A 277 -18.77 -9.14 -9.39
CA ARG A 277 -17.85 -8.11 -9.87
C ARG A 277 -18.13 -6.76 -9.22
N LYS A 278 -19.39 -6.33 -9.20
CA LYS A 278 -19.81 -5.04 -8.61
C LYS A 278 -19.60 -5.01 -7.11
N VAL A 279 -20.01 -6.06 -6.39
CA VAL A 279 -19.91 -6.12 -4.92
C VAL A 279 -18.47 -6.15 -4.44
N LEU A 280 -17.57 -6.81 -5.19
CA LEU A 280 -16.16 -6.95 -4.83
C LEU A 280 -15.25 -5.94 -5.56
N CYS A 281 -15.84 -4.98 -6.28
CA CYS A 281 -15.11 -3.92 -7.00
C CYS A 281 -13.99 -4.47 -7.90
N TYR A 282 -14.29 -5.49 -8.71
CA TYR A 282 -13.38 -5.89 -9.77
C TYR A 282 -13.48 -4.94 -10.98
N ASP A 283 -12.36 -4.63 -11.59
CA ASP A 283 -12.31 -3.75 -12.76
C ASP A 283 -12.97 -4.36 -13.97
N SER A 284 -12.81 -5.66 -14.14
CA SER A 284 -13.42 -6.39 -15.26
C SER A 284 -14.07 -7.70 -14.83
N LEU A 285 -15.06 -8.14 -15.61
CA LEU A 285 -15.67 -9.44 -15.44
C LEU A 285 -14.65 -10.56 -15.62
N GLY A 286 -13.68 -10.39 -16.53
CA GLY A 286 -12.60 -11.34 -16.76
C GLY A 286 -11.73 -11.58 -15.53
N GLN A 287 -11.40 -10.53 -14.79
CA GLN A 287 -10.66 -10.62 -13.54
C GLN A 287 -11.47 -11.39 -12.48
N CYS A 288 -12.75 -11.07 -12.31
CA CYS A 288 -13.64 -11.78 -11.39
C CYS A 288 -13.72 -13.28 -11.69
N LEU A 289 -13.87 -13.64 -12.97
CA LEU A 289 -13.93 -15.04 -13.40
C LEU A 289 -12.58 -15.76 -13.22
N LYS A 290 -11.45 -15.08 -13.49
CA LYS A 290 -10.11 -15.63 -13.28
C LYS A 290 -9.86 -15.97 -11.81
N GLU A 291 -10.19 -15.06 -10.91
CA GLU A 291 -10.06 -15.29 -9.46
C GLU A 291 -11.03 -16.38 -8.96
N ALA A 292 -12.29 -16.34 -9.38
CA ALA A 292 -13.26 -17.38 -9.04
C ALA A 292 -12.77 -18.78 -9.47
N LYS A 293 -12.17 -18.87 -10.67
CA LYS A 293 -11.56 -20.12 -11.17
C LYS A 293 -10.37 -20.55 -10.33
N HIS A 294 -9.51 -19.60 -9.95
CA HIS A 294 -8.34 -19.85 -9.10
C HIS A 294 -8.74 -20.47 -7.76
N TYR A 295 -9.80 -19.97 -7.13
CA TYR A 295 -10.34 -20.53 -5.89
C TYR A 295 -11.27 -21.75 -6.09
N GLY A 296 -11.30 -22.35 -7.30
CA GLY A 296 -12.05 -23.56 -7.60
C GLY A 296 -13.57 -23.38 -7.60
N ILE A 297 -14.08 -22.16 -7.74
CA ILE A 297 -15.50 -21.88 -7.89
C ILE A 297 -15.94 -22.28 -9.30
N ARG A 298 -16.95 -23.12 -9.40
CA ARG A 298 -17.50 -23.54 -10.69
C ARG A 298 -18.23 -22.37 -11.33
N MET A 299 -18.18 -22.34 -12.69
CA MET A 299 -18.81 -21.28 -13.48
C MET A 299 -19.68 -21.93 -14.56
N ASP A 300 -20.83 -21.35 -14.79
CA ASP A 300 -21.65 -21.64 -16.00
C ASP A 300 -21.49 -20.45 -16.96
N ILE A 301 -20.83 -20.73 -18.10
CA ILE A 301 -20.50 -19.75 -19.15
C ILE A 301 -21.40 -19.98 -20.38
N SER A 302 -22.31 -20.97 -20.34
CA SER A 302 -23.18 -21.34 -21.47
C SER A 302 -24.26 -20.29 -21.75
N SER A 303 -24.58 -19.43 -20.79
CA SER A 303 -25.54 -18.34 -20.94
C SER A 303 -24.83 -17.03 -21.35
N LYS A 304 -25.59 -16.07 -21.90
CA LYS A 304 -25.05 -14.70 -22.19
C LYS A 304 -24.46 -14.01 -20.94
N GLU A 305 -24.95 -14.41 -19.78
CA GLU A 305 -24.52 -13.87 -18.47
C GLU A 305 -23.88 -15.02 -17.67
N PRO A 306 -22.54 -14.99 -17.48
CA PRO A 306 -21.86 -16.04 -16.73
C PRO A 306 -22.32 -16.02 -15.26
N THR A 307 -22.52 -17.20 -14.70
CA THR A 307 -22.90 -17.36 -13.29
C THR A 307 -21.87 -18.15 -12.51
N LEU A 308 -21.69 -17.79 -11.24
CA LEU A 308 -20.83 -18.48 -10.28
C LEU A 308 -21.66 -19.43 -9.43
N LEU A 309 -21.28 -20.71 -9.41
CA LEU A 309 -21.99 -21.79 -8.71
C LEU A 309 -21.34 -22.02 -7.35
N PHE A 310 -21.86 -21.36 -6.33
CA PHE A 310 -21.43 -21.55 -4.94
C PHE A 310 -22.11 -22.77 -4.29
N GLY A 311 -21.53 -23.29 -3.20
CA GLY A 311 -22.17 -24.30 -2.37
C GLY A 311 -22.14 -25.74 -2.88
N LEU A 312 -21.50 -26.03 -4.02
CA LEU A 312 -21.37 -27.39 -4.53
C LEU A 312 -20.30 -28.17 -3.75
N LYS A 313 -20.66 -29.38 -3.28
CA LYS A 313 -19.80 -30.25 -2.47
C LYS A 313 -18.55 -30.70 -3.23
N HIS A 314 -17.41 -30.04 -3.02
CA HIS A 314 -16.09 -30.60 -3.29
C HIS A 314 -15.16 -30.15 -2.17
N TYR A 315 -15.38 -30.67 -0.97
CA TYR A 315 -14.76 -30.24 0.27
C TYR A 315 -13.25 -30.47 0.35
N GLU A 316 -12.69 -31.47 -0.35
CA GLU A 316 -11.28 -31.82 -0.19
C GLU A 316 -10.30 -30.92 -0.97
N SER A 317 -10.71 -30.42 -2.13
CA SER A 317 -9.87 -29.50 -2.91
C SER A 317 -9.98 -28.03 -2.46
N ARG A 318 -11.12 -27.64 -1.88
CA ARG A 318 -11.40 -26.26 -1.45
C ARG A 318 -10.60 -25.81 -0.24
N ALA A 319 -10.46 -26.69 0.76
CA ALA A 319 -9.67 -26.39 1.95
C ALA A 319 -8.22 -26.05 1.58
N ARG A 320 -7.64 -26.70 0.59
CA ARG A 320 -6.26 -26.46 0.15
C ARG A 320 -6.08 -25.15 -0.58
N VAL A 321 -7.02 -24.75 -1.45
CA VAL A 321 -6.90 -23.51 -2.24
C VAL A 321 -7.09 -22.27 -1.36
N PHE A 322 -8.08 -22.29 -0.45
CA PHE A 322 -8.28 -21.16 0.47
C PHE A 322 -7.28 -21.09 1.64
N LEU A 323 -6.61 -22.20 1.99
CA LEU A 323 -5.57 -22.25 3.01
C LEU A 323 -4.17 -21.95 2.48
N GLY A 324 -3.97 -21.97 1.14
CA GLY A 324 -2.68 -21.60 0.54
C GLY A 324 -2.34 -20.16 0.88
N LYS A 325 -1.33 -19.97 1.73
CA LYS A 325 -0.52 -18.76 1.72
C LYS A 325 0.13 -18.75 0.33
N ASP A 326 0.16 -17.63 -0.33
CA ASP A 326 1.19 -17.33 -1.34
C ASP A 326 1.04 -17.90 -2.77
N ASP A 327 -0.14 -17.86 -3.36
CA ASP A 327 -0.25 -18.13 -4.80
C ASP A 327 -0.57 -16.84 -5.62
N TYR A 328 -0.04 -15.69 -5.18
CA TYR A 328 0.12 -14.51 -6.01
C TYR A 328 1.60 -14.26 -6.26
N SER A 329 2.24 -15.18 -6.99
CA SER A 329 3.50 -14.95 -7.69
C SER A 329 3.28 -15.11 -9.18
#